data_f3ef91ec7224aed5213fa899f68c0105
#
_entry.id   f3ef91ec7224aed5213fa899f68c0105
#
_cell.length_a   1.000
_cell.length_b   1.000
_cell.length_c   1.000
_cell.angle_alpha   90.00
_cell.angle_beta   90.00
_cell.angle_gamma   90.00
#
_symmetry.space_group_name_H-M   'P 1'
#
loop_
_entity.id
_entity.type
_entity.pdbx_description
1 polymer ?
#
loop_
_entity_poly.entity_id
_entity_poly.type
_entity_poly.pdbx_seq_one_letter_code
_entity_poly.pdbx_strand_id
1 'polypeptide(L)'
;YFYTYYTTKDRNGNNFPDRYTRQSCDSEEYWGNFLVLSRHQMNPNTMQVVPNSEQTMLKLRMYGTTHRGGGLLFGDDGFLYLTTGDQTAFKKSQDILNNLDGGVLRFDVDKDAQKSHMPIRTMPQDHGFFDEITGVGYWIPNDNPFQSPNGDRFEEYYSMGHRNPHRMTKDRETGDLYIGEIGGGRHEEIN
;
A
#
# COMPACT_ATOMS: atom_id res chain seq x y z
N TYR A 1 17.98 -2.85 5.88
CA TYR A 1 16.82 -3.18 5.05
C TYR A 1 16.55 -2.07 4.06
N PHE A 2 15.82 -2.39 2.96
CA PHE A 2 15.14 -1.44 2.10
C PHE A 2 13.78 -2.01 1.67
N TYR A 3 12.91 -1.15 1.17
CA TYR A 3 11.53 -1.47 0.85
C TYR A 3 11.23 -1.16 -0.61
N THR A 4 10.41 -1.99 -1.22
CA THR A 4 9.97 -1.82 -2.61
C THR A 4 8.44 -1.94 -2.68
N TYR A 5 7.85 -1.08 -3.52
CA TYR A 5 6.46 -1.20 -3.90
C TYR A 5 6.38 -1.34 -5.41
N TYR A 6 5.83 -2.45 -5.88
CA TYR A 6 5.90 -2.83 -7.29
C TYR A 6 4.67 -3.63 -7.73
N THR A 7 4.52 -3.79 -9.04
CA THR A 7 3.48 -4.60 -9.65
C THR A 7 4.04 -5.96 -10.07
N THR A 8 3.37 -7.04 -9.71
CA THR A 8 3.71 -8.37 -10.21
C THR A 8 3.25 -8.55 -11.66
N LYS A 9 3.79 -9.56 -12.34
CA LYS A 9 3.23 -10.08 -13.58
C LYS A 9 1.92 -10.81 -13.30
N ASP A 10 1.13 -11.05 -14.34
CA ASP A 10 -0.05 -11.90 -14.26
C ASP A 10 0.31 -13.36 -13.93
N ARG A 11 -0.70 -14.20 -13.70
CA ARG A 11 -0.51 -15.63 -13.38
C ARG A 11 0.25 -16.40 -14.45
N ASN A 12 0.24 -15.94 -15.69
CA ASN A 12 0.90 -16.56 -16.85
C ASN A 12 2.30 -15.99 -17.08
N GLY A 13 2.77 -15.08 -16.22
CA GLY A 13 4.06 -14.42 -16.35
C GLY A 13 4.09 -13.29 -17.38
N ASN A 14 2.93 -12.89 -17.91
CA ASN A 14 2.85 -11.80 -18.88
C ASN A 14 2.93 -10.44 -18.17
N ASN A 15 3.42 -9.45 -18.91
CA ASN A 15 3.22 -8.05 -18.54
C ASN A 15 1.76 -7.69 -18.72
N PHE A 16 1.35 -6.52 -18.21
CA PHE A 16 0.00 -5.99 -18.43
C PHE A 16 -0.46 -6.18 -19.86
N PRO A 17 -1.76 -6.48 -20.09
CA PRO A 17 -2.30 -6.46 -21.44
C PRO A 17 -2.02 -5.09 -22.07
N ASP A 18 -1.44 -5.08 -23.26
CA ASP A 18 -1.04 -3.88 -24.00
C ASP A 18 -2.22 -2.97 -24.38
N ARG A 19 -3.44 -3.39 -24.09
CA ARG A 19 -4.63 -2.63 -24.42
C ARG A 19 -5.36 -2.17 -23.18
N TYR A 20 -5.44 -0.87 -23.08
CA TYR A 20 -6.34 -0.14 -22.20
C TYR A 20 -7.79 -0.44 -22.58
N THR A 21 -8.34 -1.51 -22.11
CA THR A 21 -9.79 -1.68 -22.11
C THR A 21 -10.31 -0.86 -20.96
N ARG A 22 -11.00 0.22 -21.27
CA ARG A 22 -11.69 1.06 -20.30
C ARG A 22 -12.76 0.20 -19.64
N GLN A 23 -12.38 -0.45 -18.54
CA GLN A 23 -13.36 -1.12 -17.70
C GLN A 23 -14.23 -0.05 -17.02
N SER A 24 -15.50 -0.36 -16.88
CA SER A 24 -16.38 0.49 -16.08
C SER A 24 -15.81 0.62 -14.66
N CYS A 25 -15.97 1.76 -14.04
CA CYS A 25 -15.49 2.03 -12.67
C CYS A 25 -16.06 1.06 -11.62
N ASP A 26 -16.94 0.17 -12.01
CA ASP A 26 -17.62 -0.82 -11.18
C ASP A 26 -17.19 -2.27 -11.49
N SER A 27 -16.19 -2.49 -12.41
CA SER A 27 -15.78 -3.84 -12.71
C SER A 27 -14.84 -4.34 -11.61
N GLU A 28 -15.22 -5.43 -10.95
CA GLU A 28 -14.41 -6.17 -9.99
C GLU A 28 -13.55 -7.24 -10.67
N GLU A 29 -13.31 -7.11 -11.97
CA GLU A 29 -12.54 -8.08 -12.71
C GLU A 29 -11.08 -8.06 -12.29
N TYR A 30 -10.64 -9.16 -11.71
CA TYR A 30 -9.29 -9.37 -11.25
C TYR A 30 -8.38 -9.89 -12.36
N TRP A 31 -7.31 -9.18 -12.64
CA TRP A 31 -6.40 -9.44 -13.77
C TRP A 31 -5.24 -10.38 -13.46
N GLY A 32 -5.17 -10.91 -12.24
CA GLY A 32 -4.10 -11.82 -11.86
C GLY A 32 -2.83 -11.16 -11.35
N ASN A 33 -2.78 -9.83 -11.31
CA ASN A 33 -1.63 -9.06 -10.84
C ASN A 33 -1.86 -8.51 -9.44
N PHE A 34 -0.77 -8.22 -8.74
CA PHE A 34 -0.77 -7.59 -7.42
C PHE A 34 0.10 -6.34 -7.40
N LEU A 35 -0.27 -5.40 -6.56
CA LEU A 35 0.62 -4.40 -5.99
C LEU A 35 1.24 -5.02 -4.74
N VAL A 36 2.55 -5.00 -4.63
CA VAL A 36 3.28 -5.68 -3.56
C VAL A 36 4.20 -4.72 -2.85
N LEU A 37 4.07 -4.64 -1.53
CA LEU A 37 5.05 -4.05 -0.65
C LEU A 37 5.95 -5.17 -0.10
N SER A 38 7.25 -5.06 -0.33
CA SER A 38 8.24 -6.02 0.17
C SER A 38 9.38 -5.34 0.91
N ARG A 39 9.93 -6.06 1.89
CA ARG A 39 11.18 -5.73 2.58
C ARG A 39 12.29 -6.64 2.09
N HIS A 40 13.49 -6.07 1.92
CA HIS A 40 14.69 -6.78 1.49
C HIS A 40 15.84 -6.49 2.46
N GLN A 41 16.73 -7.46 2.63
CA GLN A 41 18.00 -7.23 3.34
C GLN A 41 19.07 -6.72 2.37
N MET A 42 19.89 -5.83 2.88
CA MET A 42 21.06 -5.33 2.17
C MET A 42 22.30 -5.61 3.00
N ASN A 43 23.33 -6.14 2.36
CA ASN A 43 24.64 -6.29 2.98
C ASN A 43 25.28 -4.89 3.13
N PRO A 44 25.53 -4.40 4.35
CA PRO A 44 26.03 -3.04 4.55
C PRO A 44 27.46 -2.84 4.04
N ASN A 45 28.25 -3.91 3.92
CA ASN A 45 29.64 -3.82 3.48
C ASN A 45 29.77 -3.78 1.95
N THR A 46 28.88 -4.47 1.24
CA THR A 46 28.92 -4.56 -0.23
C THR A 46 27.88 -3.69 -0.90
N MET A 47 26.90 -3.17 -0.13
CA MET A 47 25.72 -2.44 -0.63
C MET A 47 24.90 -3.26 -1.65
N GLN A 48 24.99 -4.58 -1.57
CA GLN A 48 24.22 -5.49 -2.44
C GLN A 48 23.08 -6.12 -1.69
N VAL A 49 22.01 -6.41 -2.43
CA VAL A 49 20.86 -7.14 -1.90
C VAL A 49 21.29 -8.56 -1.52
N VAL A 50 20.92 -9.00 -0.32
CA VAL A 50 21.10 -10.39 0.07
C VAL A 50 20.17 -11.27 -0.75
N PRO A 51 20.68 -12.25 -1.51
CA PRO A 51 19.83 -13.12 -2.34
C PRO A 51 18.74 -13.81 -1.49
N ASN A 52 17.54 -13.92 -2.05
CA ASN A 52 16.38 -14.55 -1.42
C ASN A 52 15.94 -13.94 -0.08
N SER A 53 16.29 -12.68 0.16
CA SER A 53 15.91 -11.97 1.38
C SER A 53 14.58 -11.23 1.29
N GLU A 54 13.91 -11.29 0.14
CA GLU A 54 12.61 -10.66 -0.04
C GLU A 54 11.58 -11.25 0.94
N GLN A 55 10.92 -10.36 1.67
CA GLN A 55 9.80 -10.68 2.52
C GLN A 55 8.61 -9.83 2.09
N THR A 56 7.60 -10.46 1.53
CA THR A 56 6.35 -9.79 1.21
C THR A 56 5.64 -9.35 2.48
N MET A 57 5.26 -8.08 2.53
CA MET A 57 4.57 -7.47 3.67
C MET A 57 3.09 -7.25 3.39
N LEU A 58 2.76 -6.84 2.16
CA LEU A 58 1.40 -6.54 1.73
C LEU A 58 1.24 -6.91 0.26
N LYS A 59 0.10 -7.53 -0.07
CA LYS A 59 -0.34 -7.75 -1.45
C LYS A 59 -1.74 -7.19 -1.63
N LEU A 60 -1.90 -6.31 -2.62
CA LEU A 60 -3.18 -5.75 -3.00
C LEU A 60 -3.54 -6.25 -4.40
N ARG A 61 -4.75 -6.76 -4.58
CA ARG A 61 -5.25 -7.13 -5.91
C ARG A 61 -5.33 -5.94 -6.83
N MET A 62 -4.97 -6.15 -8.08
CA MET A 62 -5.13 -5.14 -9.11
C MET A 62 -6.42 -5.37 -9.88
N TYR A 63 -7.28 -4.34 -9.84
CA TYR A 63 -8.54 -4.29 -10.58
C TYR A 63 -8.48 -3.31 -11.75
N GLY A 64 -7.49 -2.44 -11.77
CA GLY A 64 -7.28 -1.43 -12.79
C GLY A 64 -5.84 -1.35 -13.27
N THR A 65 -5.64 -0.67 -14.39
CA THR A 65 -4.31 -0.47 -15.01
C THR A 65 -3.62 0.81 -14.56
N THR A 66 -4.34 1.70 -13.89
CA THR A 66 -3.88 3.02 -13.45
C THR A 66 -4.21 3.25 -11.97
N HIS A 67 -3.87 4.42 -11.45
CA HIS A 67 -4.12 4.86 -10.08
C HIS A 67 -3.58 3.89 -9.02
N ARG A 68 -2.28 3.71 -9.01
CA ARG A 68 -1.63 2.74 -8.11
C ARG A 68 -0.98 3.36 -6.89
N GLY A 69 -0.92 4.68 -6.83
CA GLY A 69 -0.12 5.35 -5.83
C GLY A 69 1.38 5.20 -6.11
N GLY A 70 2.19 4.96 -5.09
CA GLY A 70 3.61 4.67 -5.22
C GLY A 70 4.53 5.58 -4.40
N GLY A 71 4.00 6.50 -3.62
CA GLY A 71 4.77 7.23 -2.61
C GLY A 71 5.16 6.28 -1.48
N LEU A 72 6.46 6.22 -1.15
CA LEU A 72 7.00 5.39 -0.08
C LEU A 72 8.07 6.17 0.66
N LEU A 73 7.90 6.38 1.96
CA LEU A 73 8.88 7.07 2.80
C LEU A 73 8.76 6.66 4.27
N PHE A 74 9.81 6.93 5.05
CA PHE A 74 9.75 6.91 6.50
C PHE A 74 9.46 8.30 7.06
N GLY A 75 8.47 8.39 7.94
CA GLY A 75 8.18 9.57 8.73
C GLY A 75 9.25 9.81 9.81
N ASP A 76 9.21 10.98 10.46
CA ASP A 76 10.08 11.28 11.59
C ASP A 76 9.68 10.49 12.85
N ASP A 77 8.48 9.95 12.88
CA ASP A 77 7.96 9.00 13.87
C ASP A 77 8.58 7.60 13.76
N GLY A 78 9.33 7.34 12.68
CA GLY A 78 9.98 6.06 12.38
C GLY A 78 9.10 5.05 11.66
N PHE A 79 7.86 5.38 11.35
CA PHE A 79 6.94 4.49 10.65
C PHE A 79 7.05 4.61 9.12
N LEU A 80 6.73 3.54 8.43
CA LEU A 80 6.71 3.48 6.97
C LEU A 80 5.35 3.95 6.45
N TYR A 81 5.36 4.91 5.54
CA TYR A 81 4.18 5.41 4.84
C TYR A 81 4.19 4.93 3.39
N LEU A 82 3.03 4.48 2.91
CA LEU A 82 2.80 4.04 1.54
C LEU A 82 1.53 4.69 1.00
N THR A 83 1.58 5.26 -0.19
CA THR A 83 0.37 5.73 -0.87
C THR A 83 -0.18 4.67 -1.81
N THR A 84 -1.49 4.45 -1.78
CA THR A 84 -2.25 3.59 -2.69
C THR A 84 -3.28 4.40 -3.47
N GLY A 85 -3.51 4.06 -4.73
CA GLY A 85 -4.55 4.70 -5.54
C GLY A 85 -5.86 3.92 -5.51
N ASP A 86 -6.94 4.55 -6.02
CA ASP A 86 -8.29 3.96 -6.09
C ASP A 86 -8.45 2.92 -7.20
N GLN A 87 -7.39 2.64 -7.95
CA GLN A 87 -7.36 1.71 -9.08
C GLN A 87 -8.44 1.97 -10.14
N THR A 88 -8.90 3.22 -10.28
CA THR A 88 -10.03 3.67 -11.11
C THR A 88 -11.42 3.26 -10.62
N ALA A 89 -11.52 2.74 -9.42
CA ALA A 89 -12.78 2.38 -8.78
C ALA A 89 -13.09 3.38 -7.65
N PHE A 90 -13.69 4.52 -7.98
CA PHE A 90 -13.90 5.66 -7.07
C PHE A 90 -14.54 5.30 -5.72
N LYS A 91 -15.38 4.27 -5.68
CA LYS A 91 -16.00 3.81 -4.43
C LYS A 91 -14.99 3.19 -3.46
N LYS A 92 -13.84 2.74 -3.95
CA LYS A 92 -12.83 2.06 -3.13
C LYS A 92 -11.99 3.04 -2.31
N SER A 93 -11.83 4.28 -2.73
CA SER A 93 -10.99 5.27 -2.04
C SER A 93 -11.48 5.68 -0.65
N GLN A 94 -12.70 5.30 -0.28
CA GLN A 94 -13.27 5.56 1.05
C GLN A 94 -13.81 4.30 1.73
N ASP A 95 -13.56 3.13 1.15
CA ASP A 95 -14.07 1.85 1.65
C ASP A 95 -13.02 1.14 2.52
N ILE A 96 -12.72 1.73 3.67
CA ILE A 96 -11.78 1.16 4.65
C ILE A 96 -12.27 -0.15 5.30
N LEU A 97 -13.48 -0.56 5.00
CA LEU A 97 -14.04 -1.82 5.49
C LEU A 97 -13.62 -3.01 4.64
N ASN A 98 -13.30 -2.79 3.35
CA ASN A 98 -13.14 -3.89 2.42
C ASN A 98 -11.82 -3.88 1.63
N ASN A 99 -11.08 -2.77 1.63
CA ASN A 99 -9.83 -2.67 0.87
C ASN A 99 -8.82 -1.68 1.49
N LEU A 100 -7.62 -1.61 0.91
CA LEU A 100 -6.56 -0.66 1.25
C LEU A 100 -6.21 0.24 0.04
N ASP A 101 -7.19 0.53 -0.81
CA ASP A 101 -7.06 1.37 -1.98
C ASP A 101 -7.36 2.84 -1.65
N GLY A 102 -6.76 3.77 -2.41
CA GLY A 102 -7.08 5.20 -2.32
C GLY A 102 -6.73 5.85 -1.00
N GLY A 103 -5.58 5.53 -0.44
CA GLY A 103 -5.17 6.06 0.86
C GLY A 103 -3.68 6.29 1.03
N VAL A 104 -3.35 6.85 2.18
CA VAL A 104 -2.01 6.76 2.77
C VAL A 104 -2.08 5.73 3.88
N LEU A 105 -1.28 4.69 3.76
CA LEU A 105 -1.16 3.63 4.75
C LEU A 105 0.09 3.88 5.60
N ARG A 106 0.05 3.51 6.88
CA ARG A 106 1.14 3.73 7.82
C ARG A 106 1.39 2.46 8.65
N PHE A 107 2.64 2.04 8.69
CA PHE A 107 3.06 0.77 9.25
C PHE A 107 4.25 0.89 10.19
N ASP A 108 4.22 0.15 11.28
CA ASP A 108 5.42 -0.15 12.07
C ASP A 108 6.08 -1.43 11.55
N VAL A 109 7.20 -1.27 10.86
CA VAL A 109 7.97 -2.38 10.30
C VAL A 109 8.98 -2.98 11.28
N ASP A 110 9.23 -2.30 12.39
CA ASP A 110 10.09 -2.74 13.47
C ASP A 110 9.32 -3.52 14.54
N LYS A 111 7.99 -3.41 14.53
CA LYS A 111 7.07 -4.10 15.45
C LYS A 111 7.35 -3.80 16.92
N ASP A 112 7.50 -2.52 17.23
CA ASP A 112 7.70 -2.04 18.59
C ASP A 112 6.39 -2.11 19.40
N ALA A 113 6.30 -3.07 20.31
CA ALA A 113 5.11 -3.28 21.14
C ALA A 113 4.77 -2.11 22.07
N GLN A 114 5.64 -1.12 22.25
CA GLN A 114 5.34 0.10 23.00
C GLN A 114 4.61 1.14 22.14
N LYS A 115 4.74 1.06 20.81
CA LYS A 115 4.23 2.06 19.86
C LYS A 115 3.15 1.50 18.93
N SER A 116 3.05 0.17 18.83
CA SER A 116 2.22 -0.49 17.86
C SER A 116 1.65 -1.82 18.37
N HIS A 117 0.69 -2.35 17.66
CA HIS A 117 0.05 -3.65 17.93
C HIS A 117 -0.10 -4.47 16.64
N MET A 118 -0.30 -5.76 16.79
CA MET A 118 -0.61 -6.63 15.66
C MET A 118 -1.95 -6.22 15.04
N PRO A 119 -2.05 -6.12 13.69
CA PRO A 119 -3.34 -5.87 13.06
C PRO A 119 -4.34 -6.96 13.44
N ILE A 120 -5.54 -6.56 13.89
CA ILE A 120 -6.62 -7.48 14.25
C ILE A 120 -7.22 -8.07 12.98
N ARG A 121 -7.30 -7.27 11.93
CA ARG A 121 -7.74 -7.67 10.60
C ARG A 121 -6.63 -7.43 9.59
N THR A 122 -6.37 -8.41 8.75
CA THR A 122 -5.41 -8.31 7.64
C THR A 122 -6.13 -8.37 6.30
N MET A 123 -5.53 -7.78 5.26
CA MET A 123 -6.04 -7.90 3.89
C MET A 123 -6.19 -9.36 3.47
N PRO A 124 -7.17 -9.62 2.64
CA PRO A 124 -8.11 -10.69 2.90
C PRO A 124 -7.57 -12.06 2.66
N GLN A 125 -7.97 -12.87 3.56
CA GLN A 125 -7.97 -14.32 3.51
C GLN A 125 -8.77 -14.88 2.32
N ASP A 126 -9.77 -14.19 1.83
CA ASP A 126 -10.66 -14.60 0.73
C ASP A 126 -10.10 -14.33 -0.67
N HIS A 127 -8.92 -13.75 -0.79
CA HIS A 127 -8.28 -13.54 -2.09
C HIS A 127 -7.47 -14.75 -2.59
N GLY A 128 -7.52 -15.89 -1.93
CA GLY A 128 -6.98 -17.16 -2.40
C GLY A 128 -5.46 -17.21 -2.67
N PHE A 129 -4.71 -16.19 -2.25
CA PHE A 129 -3.27 -16.05 -2.46
C PHE A 129 -2.50 -15.67 -1.20
N PHE A 130 -3.18 -15.62 -0.07
CA PHE A 130 -2.62 -15.16 1.19
C PHE A 130 -2.22 -16.29 2.13
N ASP A 131 -2.45 -17.54 1.75
CA ASP A 131 -2.04 -18.71 2.54
C ASP A 131 -0.51 -18.82 2.71
N GLU A 132 0.26 -18.10 1.88
CA GLU A 132 1.71 -18.04 1.95
C GLU A 132 2.26 -16.88 2.80
N ILE A 133 1.40 -15.96 3.25
CA ILE A 133 1.83 -14.86 4.12
C ILE A 133 1.62 -15.30 5.57
N THR A 134 2.46 -16.20 6.03
CA THR A 134 2.56 -16.52 7.45
C THR A 134 3.17 -15.33 8.20
N GLY A 135 2.31 -14.54 8.77
CA GLY A 135 2.69 -13.39 9.58
C GLY A 135 2.75 -12.08 8.79
N VAL A 136 2.03 -11.12 9.29
CA VAL A 136 2.07 -9.73 8.80
C VAL A 136 3.46 -9.17 9.01
N GLY A 137 4.07 -8.66 7.93
CA GLY A 137 5.41 -8.09 7.96
C GLY A 137 5.51 -6.75 8.71
N TYR A 138 4.40 -6.25 9.28
CA TYR A 138 4.28 -4.96 9.96
C TYR A 138 3.29 -5.06 11.14
N TRP A 139 3.33 -4.06 12.00
CA TRP A 139 2.31 -3.79 13.00
C TRP A 139 1.64 -2.44 12.74
N ILE A 140 0.53 -2.20 13.43
CA ILE A 140 -0.26 -0.97 13.31
C ILE A 140 0.18 0.01 14.40
N PRO A 141 0.60 1.24 14.03
CA PRO A 141 0.87 2.29 15.02
C PRO A 141 -0.35 2.57 15.89
N ASN A 142 -0.16 2.65 17.21
CA ASN A 142 -1.24 2.83 18.19
C ASN A 142 -1.97 4.17 18.03
N ASP A 143 -1.39 5.12 17.32
CA ASP A 143 -1.93 6.44 17.02
C ASP A 143 -2.44 6.58 15.58
N ASN A 144 -2.58 5.48 14.83
CA ASN A 144 -3.27 5.53 13.53
C ASN A 144 -4.72 6.00 13.73
N PRO A 145 -5.25 6.88 12.85
CA PRO A 145 -6.53 7.54 13.09
C PRO A 145 -7.76 6.61 12.98
N PHE A 146 -7.61 5.45 12.32
CA PHE A 146 -8.73 4.53 12.05
C PHE A 146 -8.65 3.24 12.87
N GLN A 147 -8.37 3.35 14.16
CA GLN A 147 -8.31 2.21 15.08
C GLN A 147 -9.58 1.36 15.08
N SER A 148 -9.43 0.04 15.17
CA SER A 148 -10.52 -0.93 15.10
C SER A 148 -10.36 -2.07 16.08
N PRO A 149 -10.60 -1.85 17.38
CA PRO A 149 -10.44 -2.90 18.39
C PRO A 149 -11.26 -4.17 18.14
N ASN A 150 -12.29 -4.09 17.31
CA ASN A 150 -13.15 -5.21 16.94
C ASN A 150 -12.84 -5.81 15.56
N GLY A 151 -11.83 -5.29 14.83
CA GLY A 151 -11.47 -5.73 13.48
C GLY A 151 -12.55 -5.44 12.43
N ASP A 152 -13.38 -4.43 12.62
CA ASP A 152 -14.46 -4.06 11.69
C ASP A 152 -13.97 -3.26 10.48
N ARG A 153 -12.74 -2.74 10.53
CA ARG A 153 -12.08 -1.99 9.44
C ARG A 153 -10.60 -2.26 9.40
N PHE A 154 -9.95 -1.79 8.35
CA PHE A 154 -8.49 -1.81 8.22
C PHE A 154 -7.87 -0.64 8.99
N GLU A 155 -6.93 -0.94 9.86
CA GLU A 155 -6.26 0.03 10.75
C GLU A 155 -5.03 0.68 10.11
N GLU A 156 -4.61 0.19 8.95
CA GLU A 156 -3.43 0.65 8.22
C GLU A 156 -3.56 2.09 7.72
N TYR A 157 -4.79 2.59 7.56
CA TYR A 157 -5.00 3.93 7.02
C TYR A 157 -4.53 5.05 7.94
N TYR A 158 -3.72 5.94 7.39
CA TYR A 158 -3.39 7.25 7.93
C TYR A 158 -4.30 8.35 7.36
N SER A 159 -4.55 8.30 6.05
CA SER A 159 -5.60 9.09 5.40
C SER A 159 -6.25 8.29 4.28
N MET A 160 -7.48 8.68 3.89
CA MET A 160 -8.26 8.01 2.87
C MET A 160 -8.93 9.02 1.94
N GLY A 161 -9.49 8.55 0.83
CA GLY A 161 -10.21 9.40 -0.13
C GLY A 161 -9.35 9.89 -1.28
N HIS A 162 -8.15 9.33 -1.43
CA HIS A 162 -7.22 9.66 -2.49
C HIS A 162 -7.58 8.94 -3.80
N ARG A 163 -7.39 9.63 -4.92
CA ARG A 163 -7.57 9.06 -6.24
C ARG A 163 -6.31 8.35 -6.74
N ASN A 164 -5.22 9.10 -6.87
CA ASN A 164 -3.93 8.57 -7.28
C ASN A 164 -2.79 9.40 -6.67
N PRO A 165 -2.50 9.21 -5.40
CA PRO A 165 -1.42 9.88 -4.68
C PRO A 165 -0.07 9.32 -5.14
N HIS A 166 0.44 9.87 -6.26
CA HIS A 166 1.55 9.29 -7.00
C HIS A 166 2.92 9.51 -6.35
N ARG A 167 3.08 10.62 -5.66
CA ARG A 167 4.32 10.99 -4.96
C ARG A 167 4.02 11.53 -3.58
N MET A 168 4.92 11.24 -2.67
CA MET A 168 4.86 11.75 -1.31
C MET A 168 6.27 12.19 -0.88
N THR A 169 6.33 13.29 -0.17
CA THR A 169 7.55 13.78 0.47
C THR A 169 7.21 14.36 1.83
N LYS A 170 8.22 14.64 2.64
CA LYS A 170 8.05 15.36 3.91
C LYS A 170 8.88 16.62 3.93
N ASP A 171 8.38 17.64 4.60
CA ASP A 171 9.16 18.79 5.00
C ASP A 171 10.21 18.35 6.04
N ARG A 172 11.44 18.81 5.88
CA ARG A 172 12.55 18.41 6.78
C ARG A 172 12.56 19.17 8.09
N GLU A 173 11.90 20.33 8.14
CA GLU A 173 11.86 21.19 9.33
C GLU A 173 10.66 20.87 10.20
N THR A 174 9.48 20.64 9.57
CA THR A 174 8.22 20.44 10.29
C THR A 174 7.82 18.97 10.39
N GLY A 175 8.28 18.11 9.49
CA GLY A 175 7.85 16.72 9.37
C GLY A 175 6.50 16.55 8.62
N ASP A 176 5.89 17.65 8.16
CA ASP A 176 4.62 17.60 7.43
C ASP A 176 4.77 16.81 6.13
N LEU A 177 3.75 15.99 5.85
CA LEU A 177 3.69 15.19 4.64
C LEU A 177 3.00 15.96 3.52
N TYR A 178 3.62 15.98 2.35
CA TYR A 178 3.07 16.54 1.12
C TYR A 178 2.84 15.43 0.10
N ILE A 179 1.64 15.36 -0.43
CA ILE A 179 1.21 14.33 -1.36
C ILE A 179 0.84 14.99 -2.68
N GLY A 180 1.58 14.63 -3.74
CA GLY A 180 1.25 15.00 -5.11
C GLY A 180 0.22 14.01 -5.67
N GLU A 181 -0.99 14.47 -5.88
CA GLU A 181 -2.12 13.67 -6.32
C GLU A 181 -2.50 13.98 -7.77
N ILE A 182 -2.62 12.92 -8.59
CA ILE A 182 -3.05 13.06 -9.97
C ILE A 182 -4.58 13.13 -10.02
N GLY A 183 -5.07 14.32 -10.33
CA GLY A 183 -6.48 14.64 -10.35
C GLY A 183 -7.25 14.12 -11.56
N GLY A 184 -8.54 14.43 -11.59
CA GLY A 184 -9.51 13.88 -12.55
C GLY A 184 -9.70 14.67 -13.85
N GLY A 185 -8.72 15.41 -14.36
CA GLY A 185 -8.78 16.09 -15.65
C GLY A 185 -9.05 17.60 -15.61
N ARG A 186 -9.15 18.21 -14.41
CA ARG A 186 -9.23 19.66 -14.25
C ARG A 186 -8.08 20.24 -13.42
N HIS A 187 -7.72 19.57 -12.34
CA HIS A 187 -6.70 20.03 -11.40
C HIS A 187 -5.86 18.86 -10.90
N GLU A 188 -4.57 19.09 -10.79
CA GLU A 188 -3.66 18.31 -9.96
C GLU A 188 -3.66 18.91 -8.55
N GLU A 189 -3.45 18.09 -7.52
CA GLU A 189 -3.58 18.52 -6.13
C GLU A 189 -2.28 18.26 -5.36
N ILE A 190 -2.03 19.12 -4.38
CA ILE A 190 -1.02 18.91 -3.35
C ILE A 190 -1.77 18.91 -2.01
N ASN A 191 -1.79 17.76 -1.36
CA ASN A 191 -2.44 17.54 -0.08
C ASN A 191 -1.41 17.43 1.04
#